data_e7a770c2a1daa077d8ba0e2176df37b6
#
_entry.id   e7a770c2a1daa077d8ba0e2176df37b6
#
_cell.length_a   1.000
_cell.length_b   1.000
_cell.length_c   1.000
_cell.angle_alpha   90.00
_cell.angle_beta   90.00
_cell.angle_gamma   90.00
#
_symmetry.space_group_name_H-M   'P 1'
#
loop_
_entity.id
_entity.type
_entity.pdbx_description
1 polymer ?
#
loop_
_entity_poly.entity_id
_entity_poly.type
_entity_poly.pdbx_seq_one_letter_code
_entity_poly.pdbx_strand_id
1 'polypeptide(L)'
;METPHRYPLIFNPRARSQKGDKTLRFLMEKANHFALYATNHAGEARELAAKFAAAGEPVVIAAGGDGTLNAVVSGLAGSQTALGVIPAGTMNVFARELGIPSGSLGKAFDIIAQGNVREIDLFEGNGSPFVQMAGVGFDAMVIEETTWESKKMLGPLAYLLAAVKVLGEKPPKMEIICSNGLREEGVAVLAGNGSLYGGQFRLFRKADNCDSKLDVLVFKEAGYKFVLDSLRGLALGGMDLAESTSYFQAESFVVRADREVPMEVDGELVGRFHEVKFAESAHRLRVLAPANPTTGHFVDAVKSLLQWPSRPAELLTSPGA
;
A
#
# COMPACT_ATOMS: atom_id res chain seq x y z
N MET A 1 41.55 -9.73 -3.42
CA MET A 1 40.23 -9.72 -4.06
C MET A 1 39.27 -9.16 -3.03
N GLU A 2 38.73 -7.98 -3.24
CA GLU A 2 37.67 -7.45 -2.37
C GLU A 2 36.46 -8.37 -2.51
N THR A 3 35.93 -8.81 -1.37
CA THR A 3 34.66 -9.55 -1.36
C THR A 3 33.59 -8.63 -1.90
N PRO A 4 32.77 -9.05 -2.88
CA PRO A 4 31.72 -8.19 -3.44
C PRO A 4 30.81 -7.73 -2.31
N HIS A 5 30.47 -6.45 -2.31
CA HIS A 5 29.58 -5.85 -1.33
C HIS A 5 28.23 -6.58 -1.36
N ARG A 6 27.76 -7.03 -0.19
CA ARG A 6 26.48 -7.71 -0.04
C ARG A 6 25.46 -6.74 0.54
N TYR A 7 24.48 -6.40 -0.24
CA TYR A 7 23.40 -5.53 0.25
C TYR A 7 22.58 -6.19 1.37
N PRO A 8 22.30 -5.48 2.46
CA PRO A 8 21.39 -5.97 3.49
C PRO A 8 20.00 -6.21 2.89
N LEU A 9 19.47 -7.42 3.10
CA LEU A 9 18.16 -7.85 2.67
C LEU A 9 17.34 -8.23 3.89
N ILE A 10 16.27 -7.47 4.12
CA ILE A 10 15.31 -7.67 5.21
C ILE A 10 14.17 -8.54 4.69
N PHE A 11 13.96 -9.69 5.33
CA PHE A 11 12.96 -10.67 4.94
C PHE A 11 12.13 -11.12 6.14
N ASN A 12 10.81 -11.11 6.00
CA ASN A 12 9.91 -11.67 7.00
C ASN A 12 9.47 -13.09 6.59
N PRO A 13 10.05 -14.16 7.16
CA PRO A 13 9.70 -15.54 6.82
C PRO A 13 8.28 -15.92 7.27
N ARG A 14 7.71 -15.18 8.24
CA ARG A 14 6.33 -15.35 8.71
C ARG A 14 5.32 -14.57 7.89
N ALA A 15 5.77 -13.79 6.88
CA ALA A 15 4.86 -13.22 5.91
C ALA A 15 4.05 -14.37 5.30
N ARG A 16 2.77 -14.45 5.68
CA ARG A 16 1.85 -15.61 5.56
C ARG A 16 1.42 -15.90 4.12
N SER A 17 2.30 -15.73 3.13
CA SER A 17 2.02 -16.11 1.76
C SER A 17 2.52 -17.54 1.52
N GLN A 18 1.75 -18.34 0.77
CA GLN A 18 2.19 -19.65 0.27
C GLN A 18 3.47 -19.55 -0.60
N LYS A 19 3.92 -18.33 -0.87
CA LYS A 19 5.14 -18.02 -1.62
C LYS A 19 6.39 -17.93 -0.73
N GLY A 20 6.27 -17.98 0.61
CA GLY A 20 7.37 -17.79 1.55
C GLY A 20 8.53 -18.76 1.31
N ASP A 21 8.25 -20.07 1.19
CA ASP A 21 9.27 -21.10 0.93
C ASP A 21 9.96 -20.92 -0.43
N LYS A 22 9.19 -20.55 -1.45
CA LYS A 22 9.74 -20.27 -2.79
C LYS A 22 10.64 -19.04 -2.75
N THR A 23 10.23 -18.01 -2.04
CA THR A 23 11.03 -16.80 -1.87
C THR A 23 12.31 -17.08 -1.11
N LEU A 24 12.23 -17.83 0.00
CA LEU A 24 13.42 -18.18 0.78
C LEU A 24 14.42 -19.00 -0.05
N ARG A 25 13.97 -20.00 -0.80
CA ARG A 25 14.86 -20.77 -1.70
C ARG A 25 15.56 -19.87 -2.71
N PHE A 26 14.81 -18.99 -3.37
CA PHE A 26 15.38 -18.02 -4.30
C PHE A 26 16.42 -17.11 -3.64
N LEU A 27 16.15 -16.60 -2.44
CA LEU A 27 17.09 -15.75 -1.71
C LEU A 27 18.36 -16.53 -1.31
N MET A 28 18.24 -17.79 -0.95
CA MET A 28 19.40 -18.66 -0.65
C MET A 28 20.24 -18.93 -1.90
N GLU A 29 19.63 -19.14 -3.06
CA GLU A 29 20.34 -19.27 -4.34
C GLU A 29 21.12 -18.00 -4.71
N LYS A 30 20.64 -16.83 -4.27
CA LYS A 30 21.25 -15.53 -4.50
C LYS A 30 22.06 -15.00 -3.30
N ALA A 31 22.37 -15.84 -2.31
CA ALA A 31 23.02 -15.44 -1.05
C ALA A 31 24.40 -14.77 -1.24
N ASN A 32 25.05 -14.93 -2.38
CA ASN A 32 26.32 -14.23 -2.69
C ASN A 32 26.14 -12.73 -2.90
N HIS A 33 24.92 -12.27 -3.19
CA HIS A 33 24.59 -10.86 -3.44
C HIS A 33 24.00 -10.15 -2.23
N PHE A 34 23.51 -10.91 -1.23
CA PHE A 34 22.76 -10.38 -0.10
C PHE A 34 23.32 -10.82 1.25
N ALA A 35 23.27 -9.92 2.24
CA ALA A 35 23.31 -10.27 3.65
C ALA A 35 21.85 -10.38 4.15
N LEU A 36 21.41 -11.61 4.43
CA LEU A 36 20.01 -11.90 4.76
C LEU A 36 19.74 -11.66 6.26
N TYR A 37 18.75 -10.81 6.54
CA TYR A 37 18.27 -10.51 7.87
C TYR A 37 16.79 -10.91 7.98
N ALA A 38 16.55 -12.03 8.65
CA ALA A 38 15.20 -12.51 8.91
C ALA A 38 14.57 -11.75 10.08
N THR A 39 13.32 -11.32 9.93
CA THR A 39 12.57 -10.61 10.97
C THR A 39 11.34 -11.39 11.40
N ASN A 40 10.89 -11.15 12.64
CA ASN A 40 9.71 -11.78 13.22
C ASN A 40 8.46 -10.89 13.13
N HIS A 41 8.65 -9.57 13.05
CA HIS A 41 7.56 -8.57 12.98
C HIS A 41 8.03 -7.28 12.27
N ALA A 42 7.07 -6.42 11.93
CA ALA A 42 7.32 -5.18 11.20
C ALA A 42 8.22 -4.19 11.95
N GLY A 43 8.10 -4.08 13.28
CA GLY A 43 8.95 -3.22 14.10
C GLY A 43 10.43 -3.53 13.94
N GLU A 44 10.80 -4.82 13.95
CA GLU A 44 12.19 -5.26 13.74
C GLU A 44 12.70 -4.91 12.32
N ALA A 45 11.84 -5.01 11.31
CA ALA A 45 12.19 -4.62 9.94
C ALA A 45 12.49 -3.11 9.84
N ARG A 46 11.70 -2.27 10.52
CA ARG A 46 11.92 -0.82 10.60
C ARG A 46 13.25 -0.49 11.31
N GLU A 47 13.51 -1.13 12.45
CA GLU A 47 14.74 -0.90 13.22
C GLU A 47 16.00 -1.28 12.43
N LEU A 48 15.97 -2.44 11.75
CA LEU A 48 17.07 -2.88 10.88
C LEU A 48 17.28 -1.90 9.72
N ALA A 49 16.22 -1.46 9.05
CA ALA A 49 16.32 -0.51 7.96
C ALA A 49 16.93 0.82 8.44
N ALA A 50 16.48 1.36 9.57
CA ALA A 50 17.04 2.57 10.17
C ALA A 50 18.51 2.40 10.54
N LYS A 51 18.90 1.25 11.09
CA LYS A 51 20.30 0.92 11.43
C LYS A 51 21.19 0.92 10.18
N PHE A 52 20.74 0.30 9.10
CA PHE A 52 21.50 0.27 7.85
C PHE A 52 21.58 1.64 7.19
N ALA A 53 20.50 2.41 7.21
CA ALA A 53 20.50 3.79 6.75
C ALA A 53 21.50 4.65 7.53
N ALA A 54 21.51 4.55 8.86
CA ALA A 54 22.46 5.25 9.72
C ALA A 54 23.91 4.81 9.51
N ALA A 55 24.14 3.55 9.10
CA ALA A 55 25.46 3.03 8.75
C ALA A 55 25.93 3.48 7.35
N GLY A 56 25.09 4.20 6.59
CA GLY A 56 25.42 4.69 5.24
C GLY A 56 25.34 3.61 4.16
N GLU A 57 24.59 2.52 4.40
CA GLU A 57 24.38 1.51 3.36
C GLU A 57 23.76 2.13 2.11
N PRO A 58 24.31 1.91 0.91
CA PRO A 58 23.79 2.53 -0.30
C PRO A 58 22.41 1.98 -0.70
N VAL A 59 22.16 0.71 -0.39
CA VAL A 59 20.93 -0.01 -0.73
C VAL A 59 20.52 -0.91 0.43
N VAL A 60 19.23 -0.88 0.77
CA VAL A 60 18.57 -1.87 1.64
C VAL A 60 17.45 -2.53 0.84
N ILE A 61 17.38 -3.86 0.88
CA ILE A 61 16.40 -4.61 0.12
C ILE A 61 15.31 -5.13 1.05
N ALA A 62 14.05 -4.89 0.69
CA ALA A 62 12.88 -5.46 1.34
C ALA A 62 12.35 -6.65 0.53
N ALA A 63 12.37 -7.85 1.13
CA ALA A 63 11.76 -9.04 0.55
C ALA A 63 10.51 -9.43 1.34
N GLY A 64 9.34 -9.10 0.84
CA GLY A 64 8.08 -9.33 1.56
C GLY A 64 6.85 -8.81 0.83
N GLY A 65 5.76 -8.68 1.57
CA GLY A 65 4.54 -7.98 1.14
C GLY A 65 4.53 -6.52 1.55
N ASP A 66 3.41 -5.85 1.30
CA ASP A 66 3.25 -4.40 1.52
C ASP A 66 3.58 -3.99 2.97
N GLY A 67 3.16 -4.74 4.00
CA GLY A 67 3.48 -4.41 5.40
C GLY A 67 4.99 -4.49 5.72
N THR A 68 5.73 -5.48 5.16
CA THR A 68 7.20 -5.52 5.32
C THR A 68 7.85 -4.35 4.62
N LEU A 69 7.35 -4.01 3.44
CA LEU A 69 7.84 -2.91 2.64
C LEU A 69 7.64 -1.57 3.35
N ASN A 70 6.44 -1.32 3.88
CA ASN A 70 6.12 -0.11 4.65
C ASN A 70 7.03 0.04 5.89
N ALA A 71 7.26 -1.05 6.63
CA ALA A 71 8.18 -1.03 7.76
C ALA A 71 9.61 -0.63 7.35
N VAL A 72 10.12 -1.17 6.23
CA VAL A 72 11.44 -0.80 5.70
C VAL A 72 11.44 0.65 5.23
N VAL A 73 10.43 1.11 4.48
CA VAL A 73 10.27 2.52 4.07
C VAL A 73 10.32 3.45 5.27
N SER A 74 9.56 3.13 6.34
CA SER A 74 9.54 3.92 7.57
C SER A 74 10.93 4.01 8.24
N GLY A 75 11.76 2.97 8.12
CA GLY A 75 13.13 2.96 8.62
C GLY A 75 14.12 3.72 7.74
N LEU A 76 13.83 3.81 6.43
CA LEU A 76 14.67 4.54 5.47
C LEU A 76 14.29 6.02 5.32
N ALA A 77 13.13 6.43 5.84
CA ALA A 77 12.65 7.80 5.75
C ALA A 77 13.71 8.79 6.21
N GLY A 78 13.96 9.82 5.41
CA GLY A 78 14.97 10.84 5.70
C GLY A 78 16.41 10.45 5.39
N SER A 79 16.67 9.26 4.83
CA SER A 79 18.02 8.80 4.47
C SER A 79 18.30 8.87 2.96
N GLN A 80 19.57 8.71 2.58
CA GLN A 80 20.00 8.58 1.19
C GLN A 80 20.08 7.12 0.70
N THR A 81 19.75 6.17 1.55
CA THR A 81 19.74 4.74 1.25
C THR A 81 18.63 4.41 0.27
N ALA A 82 18.94 3.75 -0.84
CA ALA A 82 17.96 3.33 -1.81
C ALA A 82 17.25 2.04 -1.38
N LEU A 83 15.94 1.96 -1.60
CA LEU A 83 15.13 0.78 -1.37
C LEU A 83 15.15 -0.15 -2.59
N GLY A 84 15.59 -1.38 -2.42
CA GLY A 84 15.34 -2.47 -3.38
C GLY A 84 14.11 -3.27 -2.98
N VAL A 85 13.31 -3.73 -3.93
CA VAL A 85 12.05 -4.45 -3.65
C VAL A 85 12.06 -5.84 -4.28
N ILE A 86 11.85 -6.88 -3.46
CA ILE A 86 11.55 -8.24 -3.90
C ILE A 86 10.12 -8.59 -3.45
N PRO A 87 9.12 -8.51 -4.37
CA PRO A 87 7.71 -8.64 -4.02
C PRO A 87 7.34 -10.09 -3.73
N ALA A 88 7.20 -10.45 -2.47
CA ALA A 88 6.87 -11.79 -2.00
C ALA A 88 5.46 -11.89 -1.35
N GLY A 89 4.73 -10.80 -1.26
CA GLY A 89 3.37 -10.74 -0.72
C GLY A 89 2.30 -11.15 -1.74
N THR A 90 1.05 -10.95 -1.35
CA THR A 90 -0.14 -11.25 -2.17
C THR A 90 -0.46 -10.10 -3.12
N MET A 91 -0.57 -8.88 -2.62
CA MET A 91 -1.02 -7.71 -3.39
C MET A 91 0.17 -6.97 -4.02
N ASN A 92 1.20 -6.66 -3.23
CA ASN A 92 2.42 -5.95 -3.64
C ASN A 92 2.11 -4.68 -4.43
N VAL A 93 1.24 -3.83 -3.85
CA VAL A 93 0.67 -2.65 -4.52
C VAL A 93 1.76 -1.69 -4.94
N PHE A 94 2.65 -1.34 -4.00
CA PHE A 94 3.74 -0.42 -4.26
C PHE A 94 4.75 -0.95 -5.29
N ALA A 95 5.10 -2.25 -5.22
CA ALA A 95 5.97 -2.85 -6.23
C ALA A 95 5.36 -2.75 -7.65
N ARG A 96 4.04 -2.93 -7.76
CA ARG A 96 3.30 -2.77 -9.03
C ARG A 96 3.30 -1.33 -9.51
N GLU A 97 3.10 -0.37 -8.61
CA GLU A 97 3.18 1.07 -8.91
C GLU A 97 4.54 1.44 -9.50
N LEU A 98 5.61 0.87 -8.95
CA LEU A 98 6.97 1.04 -9.47
C LEU A 98 7.25 0.31 -10.81
N GLY A 99 6.31 -0.50 -11.30
CA GLY A 99 6.52 -1.36 -12.47
C GLY A 99 7.38 -2.60 -12.19
N ILE A 100 7.55 -3.00 -10.93
CA ILE A 100 8.30 -4.19 -10.54
C ILE A 100 7.38 -5.42 -10.67
N PRO A 101 7.75 -6.45 -11.45
CA PRO A 101 6.90 -7.61 -11.67
C PRO A 101 6.67 -8.43 -10.41
N SER A 102 5.45 -8.43 -9.87
CA SER A 102 5.08 -9.15 -8.63
C SER A 102 5.01 -10.68 -8.80
N GLY A 103 5.08 -11.18 -10.02
CA GLY A 103 5.04 -12.62 -10.35
C GLY A 103 6.41 -13.27 -10.54
N SER A 104 7.50 -12.51 -10.57
CA SER A 104 8.85 -13.01 -10.90
C SER A 104 9.92 -12.41 -10.00
N LEU A 105 10.41 -13.22 -9.05
CA LEU A 105 11.50 -12.83 -8.15
C LEU A 105 12.79 -12.55 -8.93
N GLY A 106 13.05 -13.31 -10.01
CA GLY A 106 14.23 -13.12 -10.86
C GLY A 106 14.24 -11.74 -11.53
N LYS A 107 13.11 -11.33 -12.12
CA LYS A 107 13.00 -9.99 -12.74
C LYS A 107 13.14 -8.86 -11.71
N ALA A 108 12.61 -9.04 -10.50
CA ALA A 108 12.80 -8.07 -9.41
C ALA A 108 14.28 -7.97 -9.01
N PHE A 109 14.97 -9.11 -8.95
CA PHE A 109 16.42 -9.15 -8.72
C PHE A 109 17.20 -8.43 -9.83
N ASP A 110 16.85 -8.68 -11.10
CA ASP A 110 17.49 -8.03 -12.24
C ASP A 110 17.35 -6.50 -12.20
N ILE A 111 16.20 -5.98 -11.75
CA ILE A 111 15.97 -4.55 -11.55
C ILE A 111 16.92 -4.00 -10.46
N ILE A 112 17.05 -4.72 -9.34
CA ILE A 112 18.00 -4.35 -8.28
C ILE A 112 19.43 -4.34 -8.81
N ALA A 113 19.81 -5.37 -9.58
CA ALA A 113 21.16 -5.50 -10.16
C ALA A 113 21.48 -4.41 -11.20
N GLN A 114 20.47 -3.87 -11.89
CA GLN A 114 20.64 -2.73 -12.81
C GLN A 114 20.99 -1.44 -12.08
N GLY A 115 20.62 -1.29 -10.82
CA GLY A 115 20.98 -0.15 -9.99
C GLY A 115 20.33 1.19 -10.40
N ASN A 116 19.27 1.19 -11.20
CA ASN A 116 18.59 2.43 -11.60
C ASN A 116 17.82 3.00 -10.40
N VAL A 117 18.29 4.11 -9.87
CA VAL A 117 17.65 4.83 -8.77
C VAL A 117 16.64 5.83 -9.32
N ARG A 118 15.43 5.80 -8.76
CA ARG A 118 14.38 6.80 -8.96
C ARG A 118 14.04 7.41 -7.62
N GLU A 119 13.81 8.71 -7.57
CA GLU A 119 13.31 9.41 -6.40
C GLU A 119 11.79 9.56 -6.52
N ILE A 120 11.08 9.16 -5.47
CA ILE A 120 9.63 9.29 -5.39
C ILE A 120 9.25 10.09 -4.14
N ASP A 121 8.09 10.71 -4.21
CA ASP A 121 7.54 11.46 -3.11
C ASP A 121 7.25 10.52 -1.93
N LEU A 122 7.57 10.98 -0.74
CA LEU A 122 7.23 10.34 0.52
C LEU A 122 6.35 11.32 1.29
N PHE A 123 5.14 10.90 1.61
CA PHE A 123 4.21 11.69 2.40
C PHE A 123 4.07 11.14 3.81
N GLU A 124 3.55 11.97 4.70
CA GLU A 124 3.31 11.61 6.10
C GLU A 124 1.88 12.00 6.51
N GLY A 125 1.24 11.09 7.27
CA GLY A 125 0.03 11.37 8.03
C GLY A 125 0.37 11.37 9.51
N ASN A 126 0.26 12.51 10.21
CA ASN A 126 0.66 12.67 11.61
C ASN A 126 2.05 12.08 11.92
N GLY A 127 3.03 12.26 11.02
CA GLY A 127 4.40 11.76 11.17
C GLY A 127 4.57 10.27 10.84
N SER A 128 3.53 9.59 10.34
CA SER A 128 3.63 8.22 9.84
C SER A 128 3.83 8.25 8.33
N PRO A 129 5.00 7.83 7.81
CA PRO A 129 5.29 7.89 6.39
C PRO A 129 4.53 6.83 5.60
N PHE A 130 4.16 7.17 4.37
CA PHE A 130 3.55 6.27 3.39
C PHE A 130 3.99 6.59 1.97
N VAL A 131 3.96 5.58 1.11
CA VAL A 131 4.41 5.68 -0.28
C VAL A 131 3.28 5.47 -1.28
N GLN A 132 2.19 4.83 -0.87
CA GLN A 132 1.11 4.47 -1.76
C GLN A 132 -0.16 5.26 -1.44
N MET A 133 -0.68 5.11 -0.23
CA MET A 133 -1.90 5.79 0.15
C MET A 133 -2.12 5.82 1.67
N ALA A 134 -2.98 6.74 2.09
CA ALA A 134 -3.49 6.81 3.45
C ALA A 134 -5.01 7.02 3.46
N GLY A 135 -5.67 6.52 4.49
CA GLY A 135 -7.09 6.64 4.70
C GLY A 135 -7.45 7.20 6.07
N VAL A 136 -8.48 8.05 6.12
CA VAL A 136 -9.05 8.57 7.38
C VAL A 136 -10.55 8.29 7.41
N GLY A 137 -11.01 7.64 8.48
CA GLY A 137 -12.41 7.30 8.67
C GLY A 137 -12.77 5.96 8.06
N PHE A 138 -13.69 5.92 7.09
CA PHE A 138 -14.32 4.69 6.62
C PHE A 138 -13.34 3.60 6.17
N ASP A 139 -12.34 3.91 5.35
CA ASP A 139 -11.37 2.94 4.86
C ASP A 139 -10.54 2.36 6.02
N ALA A 140 -10.06 3.20 6.91
CA ALA A 140 -9.35 2.78 8.11
C ALA A 140 -10.24 1.97 9.08
N MET A 141 -11.55 2.28 9.18
CA MET A 141 -12.51 1.46 9.92
C MET A 141 -12.68 0.08 9.29
N VAL A 142 -12.72 0.01 7.96
CA VAL A 142 -12.77 -1.28 7.25
C VAL A 142 -11.50 -2.10 7.52
N ILE A 143 -10.34 -1.49 7.56
CA ILE A 143 -9.08 -2.15 7.89
C ILE A 143 -9.08 -2.62 9.35
N GLU A 144 -9.54 -1.78 10.29
CA GLU A 144 -9.67 -2.11 11.71
C GLU A 144 -10.59 -3.33 11.96
N GLU A 145 -11.73 -3.38 11.24
CA GLU A 145 -12.69 -4.49 11.33
C GLU A 145 -12.30 -5.76 10.56
N THR A 146 -11.33 -5.62 9.63
CA THR A 146 -10.93 -6.72 8.76
C THR A 146 -9.85 -7.58 9.41
N THR A 147 -10.20 -8.76 9.88
CA THR A 147 -9.22 -9.72 10.39
C THR A 147 -8.42 -10.36 9.25
N TRP A 148 -7.22 -10.85 9.57
CA TRP A 148 -6.39 -11.56 8.58
C TRP A 148 -7.11 -12.80 8.00
N GLU A 149 -7.92 -13.47 8.80
CA GLU A 149 -8.69 -14.64 8.37
C GLU A 149 -9.76 -14.26 7.35
N SER A 150 -10.46 -13.14 7.56
CA SER A 150 -11.46 -12.64 6.59
C SER A 150 -10.80 -12.18 5.29
N LYS A 151 -9.65 -11.51 5.35
CA LYS A 151 -8.86 -11.15 4.15
C LYS A 151 -8.45 -12.39 3.33
N LYS A 152 -8.05 -13.47 4.00
CA LYS A 152 -7.65 -14.72 3.35
C LYS A 152 -8.81 -15.50 2.73
N MET A 153 -9.96 -15.53 3.40
CA MET A 153 -11.11 -16.31 2.95
C MET A 153 -11.95 -15.61 1.88
N LEU A 154 -12.12 -14.30 2.00
CA LEU A 154 -13.09 -13.52 1.24
C LEU A 154 -12.43 -12.56 0.22
N GLY A 155 -11.11 -12.35 0.31
CA GLY A 155 -10.41 -11.42 -0.58
C GLY A 155 -11.08 -10.05 -0.62
N PRO A 156 -11.36 -9.46 -1.81
CA PRO A 156 -12.03 -8.16 -1.94
C PRO A 156 -13.42 -8.10 -1.30
N LEU A 157 -14.13 -9.23 -1.18
CA LEU A 157 -15.41 -9.32 -0.48
C LEU A 157 -15.30 -9.04 1.03
N ALA A 158 -14.12 -9.27 1.64
CA ALA A 158 -13.92 -8.94 3.05
C ALA A 158 -14.07 -7.43 3.29
N TYR A 159 -13.54 -6.62 2.39
CA TYR A 159 -13.68 -5.16 2.44
C TYR A 159 -15.13 -4.72 2.25
N LEU A 160 -15.86 -5.37 1.34
CA LEU A 160 -17.28 -5.08 1.12
C LEU A 160 -18.12 -5.44 2.35
N LEU A 161 -17.86 -6.57 2.99
CA LEU A 161 -18.59 -6.99 4.20
C LEU A 161 -18.26 -6.12 5.41
N ALA A 162 -17.00 -5.74 5.59
CA ALA A 162 -16.60 -4.79 6.62
C ALA A 162 -17.24 -3.42 6.35
N ALA A 163 -17.27 -2.98 5.10
CA ALA A 163 -17.97 -1.78 4.68
C ALA A 163 -19.47 -1.79 5.07
N VAL A 164 -20.17 -2.91 4.81
CA VAL A 164 -21.59 -3.09 5.20
C VAL A 164 -21.77 -3.05 6.73
N LYS A 165 -20.85 -3.63 7.50
CA LYS A 165 -20.90 -3.62 8.96
C LYS A 165 -20.77 -2.20 9.53
N VAL A 166 -19.85 -1.43 8.97
CA VAL A 166 -19.62 -0.02 9.34
C VAL A 166 -20.78 0.89 8.93
N LEU A 167 -21.58 0.52 7.93
CA LEU A 167 -22.77 1.27 7.49
C LEU A 167 -23.86 1.39 8.57
N GLY A 168 -23.83 0.53 9.62
CA GLY A 168 -24.78 0.62 10.75
C GLY A 168 -24.48 1.75 11.72
N GLU A 169 -23.32 2.38 11.65
CA GLU A 169 -22.89 3.47 12.52
C GLU A 169 -23.18 4.85 11.89
N LYS A 170 -23.47 5.84 12.74
CA LYS A 170 -23.56 7.23 12.25
C LYS A 170 -22.16 7.68 11.77
N PRO A 171 -21.99 8.06 10.49
CA PRO A 171 -20.69 8.45 9.99
C PRO A 171 -20.15 9.69 10.73
N PRO A 172 -18.81 9.83 10.89
CA PRO A 172 -18.21 11.06 11.40
C PRO A 172 -18.44 12.20 10.41
N LYS A 173 -18.41 13.43 10.91
CA LYS A 173 -18.33 14.62 10.07
C LYS A 173 -16.88 15.09 10.03
N MET A 174 -16.37 15.31 8.85
CA MET A 174 -14.99 15.76 8.63
C MET A 174 -14.96 17.03 7.81
N GLU A 175 -14.08 17.95 8.20
CA GLU A 175 -13.69 19.12 7.41
C GLU A 175 -12.28 18.89 6.88
N ILE A 176 -12.07 19.05 5.59
CA ILE A 176 -10.81 18.93 4.89
C ILE A 176 -10.36 20.32 4.49
N ILE A 177 -9.17 20.75 4.94
CA ILE A 177 -8.65 22.10 4.75
C ILE A 177 -7.29 21.98 4.06
N CYS A 178 -7.22 22.38 2.78
CA CYS A 178 -6.00 22.35 2.00
C CYS A 178 -5.16 23.62 2.17
N SER A 179 -3.84 23.50 1.95
CA SER A 179 -2.88 24.62 2.01
C SER A 179 -3.20 25.75 1.02
N ASN A 180 -3.83 25.44 -0.10
CA ASN A 180 -4.28 26.41 -1.12
C ASN A 180 -5.60 27.11 -0.77
N GLY A 181 -6.19 26.85 0.41
CA GLY A 181 -7.45 27.43 0.87
C GLY A 181 -8.71 26.68 0.46
N LEU A 182 -8.63 25.60 -0.32
CA LEU A 182 -9.77 24.74 -0.63
C LEU A 182 -10.28 24.09 0.66
N ARG A 183 -11.62 24.08 0.83
CA ARG A 183 -12.30 23.41 1.94
C ARG A 183 -13.37 22.48 1.39
N GLU A 184 -13.41 21.29 1.95
CA GLU A 184 -14.40 20.27 1.62
C GLU A 184 -14.96 19.65 2.92
N GLU A 185 -16.16 19.12 2.83
CA GLU A 185 -16.77 18.36 3.91
C GLU A 185 -17.03 16.93 3.46
N GLY A 186 -16.87 15.97 4.37
CA GLY A 186 -17.09 14.57 4.07
C GLY A 186 -17.18 13.68 5.30
N VAL A 187 -17.22 12.40 5.06
CA VAL A 187 -17.33 11.35 6.10
C VAL A 187 -16.13 10.39 6.08
N ALA A 188 -15.35 10.43 5.01
CA ALA A 188 -14.11 9.70 4.86
C ALA A 188 -13.21 10.36 3.81
N VAL A 189 -11.90 10.15 3.94
CA VAL A 189 -10.89 10.69 3.03
C VAL A 189 -9.90 9.59 2.67
N LEU A 190 -9.56 9.51 1.38
CA LEU A 190 -8.40 8.76 0.90
C LEU A 190 -7.41 9.73 0.27
N ALA A 191 -6.13 9.54 0.56
CA ALA A 191 -5.03 10.31 0.01
C ALA A 191 -4.08 9.37 -0.71
N GLY A 192 -3.91 9.50 -2.01
CA GLY A 192 -3.05 8.67 -2.85
C GLY A 192 -1.81 9.42 -3.30
N ASN A 193 -0.64 8.81 -3.09
CA ASN A 193 0.61 9.16 -3.73
C ASN A 193 0.81 8.32 -5.01
N GLY A 194 0.36 7.06 -4.98
CA GLY A 194 0.30 6.18 -6.15
C GLY A 194 -1.12 6.03 -6.69
N SER A 195 -1.23 5.53 -7.92
CA SER A 195 -2.51 5.36 -8.63
C SER A 195 -3.30 4.13 -8.19
N LEU A 196 -2.61 3.11 -7.66
CA LEU A 196 -3.17 1.79 -7.39
C LEU A 196 -3.71 1.64 -5.98
N TYR A 197 -4.84 0.93 -5.87
CA TYR A 197 -5.50 0.54 -4.62
C TYR A 197 -5.81 -0.96 -4.62
N GLY A 198 -5.64 -1.63 -3.48
CA GLY A 198 -6.05 -3.01 -3.27
C GLY A 198 -5.51 -4.01 -4.31
N GLY A 199 -4.33 -3.73 -4.88
CA GLY A 199 -3.63 -4.57 -5.85
C GLY A 199 -3.48 -3.94 -7.22
N GLN A 200 -4.50 -3.99 -8.08
CA GLN A 200 -4.43 -3.52 -9.48
C GLN A 200 -5.50 -2.47 -9.82
N PHE A 201 -6.33 -2.09 -8.87
CA PHE A 201 -7.37 -1.11 -9.11
C PHE A 201 -6.78 0.28 -9.18
N ARG A 202 -6.98 0.98 -10.30
CA ARG A 202 -6.58 2.36 -10.45
C ARG A 202 -7.63 3.27 -9.83
N LEU A 203 -7.37 3.68 -8.58
CA LEU A 203 -8.29 4.54 -7.82
C LEU A 203 -8.05 6.01 -8.16
N PHE A 204 -6.79 6.44 -8.17
CA PHE A 204 -6.37 7.79 -8.43
C PHE A 204 -5.82 7.92 -9.85
N ARG A 205 -6.60 8.57 -10.73
CA ARG A 205 -6.27 8.59 -12.17
C ARG A 205 -5.17 9.58 -12.53
N LYS A 206 -4.97 10.60 -11.71
CA LYS A 206 -3.97 11.65 -11.93
C LYS A 206 -2.72 11.48 -11.07
N ALA A 207 -2.71 10.48 -10.17
CA ALA A 207 -1.60 10.27 -9.25
C ALA A 207 -0.29 10.04 -10.00
N ASP A 208 0.70 10.82 -9.60
CA ASP A 208 2.09 10.72 -10.02
C ASP A 208 2.97 10.84 -8.77
N ASN A 209 3.64 9.78 -8.41
CA ASN A 209 4.48 9.72 -7.21
C ASN A 209 5.78 10.53 -7.30
N CYS A 210 5.84 11.51 -8.21
CA CYS A 210 6.99 12.41 -8.41
C CYS A 210 6.58 13.89 -8.57
N ASP A 211 5.31 14.25 -8.38
CA ASP A 211 4.78 15.61 -8.62
C ASP A 211 4.56 16.44 -7.35
N SER A 212 4.98 15.90 -6.18
CA SER A 212 4.84 16.51 -4.85
C SER A 212 3.39 16.82 -4.47
N LYS A 213 2.44 16.01 -4.96
CA LYS A 213 1.01 16.17 -4.64
C LYS A 213 0.38 14.87 -4.25
N LEU A 214 -0.56 14.96 -3.32
CA LEU A 214 -1.50 13.90 -3.01
C LEU A 214 -2.76 14.07 -3.83
N ASP A 215 -3.23 12.98 -4.39
CA ASP A 215 -4.56 12.87 -4.96
C ASP A 215 -5.55 12.58 -3.83
N VAL A 216 -6.46 13.51 -3.59
CA VAL A 216 -7.39 13.47 -2.45
C VAL A 216 -8.78 13.14 -2.95
N LEU A 217 -9.36 12.08 -2.39
CA LEU A 217 -10.73 11.65 -2.63
C LEU A 217 -11.52 11.80 -1.33
N VAL A 218 -12.50 12.69 -1.33
CA VAL A 218 -13.40 12.95 -0.20
C VAL A 218 -14.74 12.30 -0.47
N PHE A 219 -15.18 11.44 0.43
CA PHE A 219 -16.50 10.82 0.38
C PHE A 219 -17.49 11.67 1.16
N LYS A 220 -18.52 12.16 0.49
CA LYS A 220 -19.51 13.08 1.06
C LYS A 220 -20.62 12.38 1.85
N GLU A 221 -20.84 11.12 1.54
CA GLU A 221 -21.91 10.32 2.13
C GLU A 221 -21.39 8.95 2.52
N ALA A 222 -21.95 8.39 3.60
CA ALA A 222 -21.82 6.96 3.92
C ALA A 222 -23.15 6.28 3.66
N GLY A 223 -23.14 5.00 3.30
CA GLY A 223 -24.37 4.25 3.15
C GLY A 223 -24.39 3.39 1.89
N TYR A 224 -25.52 2.78 1.64
CA TYR A 224 -25.72 1.84 0.52
C TYR A 224 -25.45 2.51 -0.85
N LYS A 225 -25.85 3.76 -1.01
CA LYS A 225 -25.60 4.54 -2.22
C LYS A 225 -24.11 4.73 -2.48
N PHE A 226 -23.33 5.02 -1.44
CA PHE A 226 -21.86 5.09 -1.51
C PHE A 226 -21.23 3.81 -2.05
N VAL A 227 -21.65 2.63 -1.57
CA VAL A 227 -21.11 1.34 -2.02
C VAL A 227 -21.42 1.12 -3.51
N LEU A 228 -22.66 1.42 -3.94
CA LEU A 228 -23.05 1.30 -5.34
C LEU A 228 -22.29 2.26 -6.25
N ASP A 229 -22.14 3.52 -5.85
CA ASP A 229 -21.40 4.53 -6.60
C ASP A 229 -19.91 4.19 -6.67
N SER A 230 -19.34 3.65 -5.58
CA SER A 230 -17.96 3.18 -5.54
C SER A 230 -17.72 2.00 -6.50
N LEU A 231 -18.61 1.01 -6.51
CA LEU A 231 -18.56 -0.11 -7.46
C LEU A 231 -18.71 0.37 -8.91
N ARG A 232 -19.60 1.32 -9.16
CA ARG A 232 -19.79 1.92 -10.48
C ARG A 232 -18.56 2.72 -10.92
N GLY A 233 -17.99 3.54 -10.02
CA GLY A 233 -16.76 4.28 -10.28
C GLY A 233 -15.59 3.36 -10.64
N LEU A 234 -15.39 2.28 -9.87
CA LEU A 234 -14.37 1.27 -10.16
C LEU A 234 -14.61 0.58 -11.52
N ALA A 235 -15.87 0.26 -11.84
CA ALA A 235 -16.22 -0.36 -13.13
C ALA A 235 -16.01 0.59 -14.32
N LEU A 236 -16.19 1.89 -14.14
CA LEU A 236 -16.01 2.93 -15.15
C LEU A 236 -14.56 3.45 -15.22
N GLY A 237 -13.67 2.97 -14.34
CA GLY A 237 -12.24 3.28 -14.39
C GLY A 237 -11.81 4.47 -13.54
N GLY A 238 -12.62 4.94 -12.58
CA GLY A 238 -12.20 5.95 -11.62
C GLY A 238 -13.32 6.38 -10.67
N MET A 239 -12.96 6.61 -9.40
CA MET A 239 -13.88 7.10 -8.36
C MET A 239 -14.17 8.60 -8.47
N ASP A 240 -13.37 9.34 -9.23
CA ASP A 240 -13.57 10.75 -9.55
C ASP A 240 -14.82 11.04 -10.37
N LEU A 241 -15.49 9.99 -10.87
CA LEU A 241 -16.73 10.08 -11.64
C LEU A 241 -17.99 9.87 -10.79
N ALA A 242 -17.84 9.59 -9.49
CA ALA A 242 -18.98 9.37 -8.60
C ALA A 242 -19.49 10.72 -8.05
N GLU A 243 -20.78 10.98 -8.14
CA GLU A 243 -21.42 12.22 -7.64
C GLU A 243 -21.30 12.39 -6.11
N SER A 244 -21.13 11.27 -5.39
CA SER A 244 -20.96 11.24 -3.94
C SER A 244 -19.51 11.50 -3.48
N THR A 245 -18.61 11.87 -4.40
CA THR A 245 -17.20 12.12 -4.11
C THR A 245 -16.74 13.49 -4.58
N SER A 246 -15.70 14.02 -3.93
CA SER A 246 -14.92 15.17 -4.40
C SER A 246 -13.49 14.72 -4.63
N TYR A 247 -12.91 15.06 -5.77
CA TYR A 247 -11.55 14.68 -6.14
C TYR A 247 -10.72 15.90 -6.53
N PHE A 248 -9.56 16.06 -5.90
CA PHE A 248 -8.63 17.15 -6.15
C PHE A 248 -7.20 16.74 -5.80
N GLN A 249 -6.23 17.57 -6.15
CA GLN A 249 -4.82 17.40 -5.75
C GLN A 249 -4.42 18.47 -4.74
N ALA A 250 -3.60 18.10 -3.76
CA ALA A 250 -3.11 19.01 -2.73
C ALA A 250 -1.67 18.64 -2.33
N GLU A 251 -0.81 19.66 -2.09
CA GLU A 251 0.53 19.47 -1.54
C GLU A 251 0.49 19.10 -0.05
N SER A 252 -0.47 19.67 0.67
CA SER A 252 -0.75 19.35 2.07
C SER A 252 -2.17 19.72 2.44
N PHE A 253 -2.72 19.03 3.42
CA PHE A 253 -4.05 19.29 3.95
C PHE A 253 -4.21 18.75 5.37
N VAL A 254 -5.25 19.24 6.05
CA VAL A 254 -5.64 18.80 7.38
C VAL A 254 -7.07 18.26 7.32
N VAL A 255 -7.28 17.11 7.95
CA VAL A 255 -8.62 16.54 8.19
C VAL A 255 -8.98 16.75 9.65
N ARG A 256 -10.10 17.41 9.93
CA ARG A 256 -10.68 17.57 11.27
C ARG A 256 -11.98 16.81 11.37
N ALA A 257 -12.10 15.97 12.37
CA ALA A 257 -13.30 15.17 12.59
C ALA A 257 -14.02 15.59 13.88
N ASP A 258 -15.35 15.45 13.89
CA ASP A 258 -16.22 15.75 15.05
C ASP A 258 -16.00 14.76 16.22
N ARG A 259 -15.31 13.67 15.97
CA ARG A 259 -14.89 12.64 16.94
C ARG A 259 -13.59 11.97 16.50
N GLU A 260 -12.97 11.17 17.37
CA GLU A 260 -11.81 10.37 16.98
C GLU A 260 -12.17 9.37 15.89
N VAL A 261 -11.41 9.41 14.80
CA VAL A 261 -11.54 8.53 13.65
C VAL A 261 -10.23 7.78 13.42
N PRO A 262 -10.28 6.50 12.97
CA PRO A 262 -9.07 5.78 12.66
C PRO A 262 -8.39 6.35 11.41
N MET A 263 -7.06 6.27 11.42
CA MET A 263 -6.19 6.55 10.28
C MET A 263 -5.36 5.32 9.96
N GLU A 264 -5.23 5.02 8.68
CA GLU A 264 -4.32 4.00 8.15
C GLU A 264 -3.31 4.61 7.17
N VAL A 265 -2.17 3.96 6.99
CA VAL A 265 -1.18 4.23 5.95
C VAL A 265 -0.72 2.93 5.31
N ASP A 266 -0.74 2.85 3.99
CA ASP A 266 -0.34 1.67 3.19
C ASP A 266 -0.96 0.34 3.69
N GLY A 267 -2.19 0.40 4.22
CA GLY A 267 -2.94 -0.75 4.74
C GLY A 267 -2.66 -1.13 6.19
N GLU A 268 -1.91 -0.31 6.94
CA GLU A 268 -1.59 -0.53 8.35
C GLU A 268 -2.25 0.56 9.22
N LEU A 269 -2.99 0.15 10.26
CA LEU A 269 -3.65 1.07 11.18
C LEU A 269 -2.60 1.82 12.02
N VAL A 270 -2.66 3.15 12.01
CA VAL A 270 -1.77 4.03 12.77
C VAL A 270 -2.34 4.37 14.14
N GLY A 271 -3.63 4.68 14.20
CA GLY A 271 -4.31 5.07 15.44
C GLY A 271 -5.62 5.80 15.15
N ARG A 272 -6.17 6.45 16.19
CA ARG A 272 -7.40 7.24 16.10
C ARG A 272 -7.11 8.68 16.50
N PHE A 273 -7.67 9.63 15.73
CA PHE A 273 -7.34 11.05 15.84
C PHE A 273 -8.57 11.94 15.61
N HIS A 274 -8.61 13.10 16.25
CA HIS A 274 -9.53 14.21 15.94
C HIS A 274 -9.01 15.05 14.76
N GLU A 275 -7.69 15.13 14.61
CA GLU A 275 -7.05 15.90 13.54
C GLU A 275 -5.92 15.09 12.93
N VAL A 276 -5.91 14.99 11.60
CA VAL A 276 -4.84 14.36 10.83
C VAL A 276 -4.25 15.38 9.87
N LYS A 277 -2.92 15.52 9.90
CA LYS A 277 -2.17 16.42 9.01
C LYS A 277 -1.43 15.59 7.99
N PHE A 278 -1.64 15.90 6.73
CA PHE A 278 -0.92 15.30 5.62
C PHE A 278 0.02 16.33 5.00
N ALA A 279 1.27 15.94 4.81
CA ALA A 279 2.29 16.76 4.15
C ALA A 279 3.35 15.87 3.51
N GLU A 280 4.07 16.42 2.54
CA GLU A 280 5.26 15.79 2.00
C GLU A 280 6.34 15.72 3.08
N SER A 281 7.03 14.60 3.17
CA SER A 281 8.21 14.43 4.03
C SER A 281 9.36 15.33 3.54
N ALA A 282 10.25 15.74 4.44
CA ALA A 282 11.42 16.57 4.08
C ALA A 282 12.34 15.92 3.05
N HIS A 283 12.26 14.62 2.86
CA HIS A 283 13.11 13.87 1.94
C HIS A 283 12.29 12.90 1.10
N ARG A 284 12.59 12.84 -0.19
CA ARG A 284 12.06 11.84 -1.11
C ARG A 284 12.65 10.45 -0.82
N LEU A 285 11.89 9.41 -1.12
CA LEU A 285 12.37 8.04 -1.04
C LEU A 285 13.11 7.66 -2.32
N ARG A 286 14.33 7.17 -2.19
CA ARG A 286 15.11 6.60 -3.30
C ARG A 286 14.75 5.12 -3.46
N VAL A 287 14.37 4.71 -4.66
CA VAL A 287 13.96 3.33 -4.95
C VAL A 287 14.69 2.79 -6.18
N LEU A 288 15.03 1.50 -6.16
CA LEU A 288 15.52 0.80 -7.34
C LEU A 288 14.32 0.35 -8.18
N ALA A 289 14.16 0.94 -9.35
CA ALA A 289 13.01 0.72 -10.23
C ALA A 289 13.44 0.59 -11.70
N PRO A 290 12.59 0.02 -12.58
CA PRO A 290 12.85 0.01 -14.01
C PRO A 290 13.02 1.43 -14.55
N ALA A 291 13.94 1.60 -15.51
CA ALA A 291 14.15 2.89 -16.17
C ALA A 291 12.91 3.38 -16.93
N ASN A 292 12.13 2.44 -17.47
CA ASN A 292 10.85 2.70 -18.13
C ASN A 292 9.76 1.87 -17.43
N PRO A 293 9.00 2.44 -16.49
CA PRO A 293 7.91 1.71 -15.84
C PRO A 293 6.81 1.40 -16.87
N THR A 294 6.61 0.12 -17.14
CA THR A 294 5.41 -0.32 -17.87
C THR A 294 4.24 -0.27 -16.89
N THR A 295 3.47 0.81 -16.93
CA THR A 295 2.18 0.87 -16.20
C THR A 295 1.27 -0.21 -16.78
N GLY A 296 1.02 -1.26 -15.97
CA GLY A 296 0.10 -2.34 -16.33
C GLY A 296 -1.28 -1.76 -16.63
N HIS A 297 -1.81 -2.04 -17.82
CA HIS A 297 -3.08 -1.48 -18.26
C HIS A 297 -4.26 -2.08 -17.48
N PHE A 298 -5.27 -1.25 -17.22
CA PHE A 298 -6.56 -1.53 -16.58
C PHE A 298 -7.28 -2.80 -17.11
N VAL A 299 -7.05 -3.17 -18.38
CA VAL A 299 -7.62 -4.37 -19.02
C VAL A 299 -7.22 -5.66 -18.29
N ASP A 300 -6.08 -5.69 -17.61
CA ASP A 300 -5.61 -6.87 -16.88
C ASP A 300 -6.29 -7.04 -15.51
N ALA A 301 -6.76 -5.96 -14.90
CA ALA A 301 -7.46 -6.01 -13.63
C ALA A 301 -8.85 -6.65 -13.74
N VAL A 302 -9.61 -6.31 -14.76
CA VAL A 302 -10.94 -6.92 -15.04
C VAL A 302 -10.78 -8.40 -15.43
N LYS A 303 -9.75 -8.73 -16.22
CA LYS A 303 -9.44 -10.13 -16.55
C LYS A 303 -9.02 -10.94 -15.31
N SER A 304 -8.29 -10.35 -14.37
CA SER A 304 -7.87 -11.06 -13.15
C SER A 304 -9.05 -11.29 -12.20
N LEU A 305 -10.04 -10.40 -12.14
CA LEU A 305 -11.29 -10.60 -11.40
C LEU A 305 -12.13 -11.73 -12.00
N LEU A 306 -12.18 -11.82 -13.32
CA LEU A 306 -12.90 -12.88 -14.04
C LEU A 306 -12.15 -14.23 -14.04
N GLN A 307 -10.83 -14.21 -13.80
CA GLN A 307 -9.98 -15.40 -13.69
C GLN A 307 -9.73 -15.85 -12.24
N TRP A 308 -10.39 -15.20 -11.25
CA TRP A 308 -10.33 -15.68 -9.88
C TRP A 308 -10.95 -17.09 -9.83
N PRO A 309 -10.21 -18.11 -9.41
CA PRO A 309 -10.72 -19.45 -9.40
C PRO A 309 -11.91 -19.54 -8.45
N SER A 310 -13.11 -19.63 -9.04
CA SER A 310 -14.27 -20.16 -8.35
C SER A 310 -13.93 -21.61 -7.96
N ARG A 311 -13.48 -21.82 -6.72
CA ARG A 311 -13.40 -23.18 -6.19
C ARG A 311 -14.79 -23.78 -6.22
N PRO A 312 -15.00 -24.95 -6.86
CA PRO A 312 -16.26 -25.64 -6.82
C PRO A 312 -16.61 -25.91 -5.34
N ALA A 313 -17.87 -25.79 -5.03
CA ALA A 313 -18.48 -26.19 -3.76
C ALA A 313 -18.46 -27.72 -3.61
N GLU A 314 -17.29 -28.32 -3.44
CA GLU A 314 -17.11 -29.73 -3.10
C GLU A 314 -16.66 -29.88 -1.64
N LEU A 315 -17.51 -29.47 -0.70
CA LEU A 315 -17.36 -29.85 0.73
C LEU A 315 -18.71 -29.75 1.46
N LEU A 316 -19.77 -30.30 0.85
CA LEU A 316 -21.03 -30.59 1.56
C LEU A 316 -21.66 -31.91 1.07
N THR A 317 -20.87 -32.99 1.04
CA THR A 317 -21.44 -34.32 1.06
C THR A 317 -20.50 -35.23 1.83
N SER A 318 -20.66 -35.31 3.13
CA SER A 318 -20.31 -36.50 3.90
C SER A 318 -21.52 -37.40 3.87
N PRO A 319 -21.50 -38.60 3.26
CA PRO A 319 -22.49 -39.62 3.57
C PRO A 319 -22.06 -40.24 4.89
N GLY A 320 -22.98 -40.24 5.85
CA GLY A 320 -22.85 -41.06 7.04
C GLY A 320 -22.92 -42.56 6.71
N ALA A 321 -22.14 -43.32 7.39
CA ALA A 321 -22.36 -44.68 7.88
C ALA A 321 -21.30 -44.95 8.96
#